data_2a1d85678d3aa9fb2318bfecc91fe934
#
_entry.id   2a1d85678d3aa9fb2318bfecc91fe934
#
_cell.length_a   1.000
_cell.length_b   1.000
_cell.length_c   1.000
_cell.angle_alpha   90.00
_cell.angle_beta   90.00
_cell.angle_gamma   90.00
#
_symmetry.space_group_name_H-M   'P 1'
#
loop_
_entity.id
_entity.type
_entity.pdbx_description
1 polymer ?
#
loop_
_entity_poly.entity_id
_entity_poly.type
_entity_poly.pdbx_seq_one_letter_code
_entity_poly.pdbx_strand_id
1 'polypeptide(L)'
;IRGAGIALKALQYVADNARSPEEAKMAIVMRLPYRLGGYNRGPLHMDYLVDGTNGLRRCDVYLEIGKVDVEYGSTLHHASAKAMQEDSRRTNELEALGVSVVNITSKELRDPKLFHIAMMRLARIQGRPIHIQIDDFEARRTSLWNALFPKPATTKATDENPTDENPTDEKPSNESADASETEEARDEKR
;
A
#
# COMPACT_ATOMS: atom_id res chain seq x y z
N ILE A 1 -34.25 6.42 8.03
CA ILE A 1 -32.95 6.25 8.73
C ILE A 1 -32.09 7.44 8.40
N ARG A 2 -31.58 8.17 9.41
CA ARG A 2 -30.65 9.28 9.20
C ARG A 2 -29.39 8.75 8.49
N GLY A 3 -28.98 9.37 7.37
CA GLY A 3 -27.77 8.98 6.63
C GLY A 3 -27.98 8.05 5.43
N ALA A 4 -29.15 7.43 5.25
CA ALA A 4 -29.40 6.54 4.10
C ALA A 4 -29.15 7.21 2.75
N GLY A 5 -29.54 8.48 2.59
CA GLY A 5 -29.29 9.24 1.37
C GLY A 5 -27.79 9.51 1.12
N ILE A 6 -26.99 9.67 2.17
CA ILE A 6 -25.52 9.83 2.08
C ILE A 6 -24.90 8.50 1.68
N ALA A 7 -25.33 7.39 2.32
CA ALA A 7 -24.84 6.06 2.01
C ALA A 7 -25.11 5.67 0.55
N LEU A 8 -26.33 5.91 0.05
CA LEU A 8 -26.68 5.66 -1.36
C LEU A 8 -25.83 6.49 -2.33
N LYS A 9 -25.54 7.76 -1.98
CA LYS A 9 -24.63 8.58 -2.79
C LYS A 9 -23.17 8.09 -2.74
N ALA A 10 -22.73 7.52 -1.62
CA ALA A 10 -21.40 6.96 -1.49
C ALA A 10 -21.23 5.67 -2.28
N LEU A 11 -22.26 4.81 -2.34
CA LEU A 11 -22.23 3.54 -3.07
C LEU A 11 -21.90 3.69 -4.56
N GLN A 12 -22.28 4.80 -5.19
CA GLN A 12 -21.95 5.04 -6.61
C GLN A 12 -20.43 5.16 -6.87
N TYR A 13 -19.63 5.35 -5.82
CA TYR A 13 -18.16 5.43 -5.89
C TYR A 13 -17.46 4.18 -5.42
N VAL A 14 -18.19 3.20 -4.92
CA VAL A 14 -17.62 1.92 -4.54
C VAL A 14 -17.34 1.11 -5.80
N ALA A 15 -16.17 0.52 -5.88
CA ALA A 15 -15.82 -0.47 -6.89
C ALA A 15 -15.85 -1.85 -6.23
N ASP A 16 -16.52 -2.81 -6.86
CA ASP A 16 -16.59 -4.17 -6.38
C ASP A 16 -15.28 -4.92 -6.68
N ASN A 17 -15.06 -6.04 -6.00
CA ASN A 17 -13.95 -6.97 -6.22
C ASN A 17 -12.54 -6.45 -5.85
N ALA A 18 -12.41 -5.49 -4.94
CA ALA A 18 -11.11 -5.17 -4.37
C ALA A 18 -10.54 -6.37 -3.60
N ARG A 19 -9.29 -6.72 -3.85
CA ARG A 19 -8.63 -7.87 -3.21
C ARG A 19 -7.85 -7.49 -1.96
N SER A 20 -7.56 -6.19 -1.80
CA SER A 20 -6.90 -5.65 -0.63
C SER A 20 -7.53 -4.31 -0.21
N PRO A 21 -7.42 -3.94 1.08
CA PRO A 21 -7.85 -2.62 1.54
C PRO A 21 -7.13 -1.46 0.83
N GLU A 22 -5.89 -1.64 0.45
CA GLU A 22 -5.08 -0.65 -0.26
C GLU A 22 -5.58 -0.43 -1.68
N GLU A 23 -5.90 -1.49 -2.42
CA GLU A 23 -6.54 -1.39 -3.75
C GLU A 23 -7.88 -0.67 -3.65
N ALA A 24 -8.71 -1.00 -2.65
CA ALA A 24 -9.99 -0.33 -2.44
C ALA A 24 -9.81 1.17 -2.18
N LYS A 25 -8.85 1.56 -1.33
CA LYS A 25 -8.53 2.96 -1.06
C LYS A 25 -8.04 3.68 -2.31
N MET A 26 -7.16 3.05 -3.07
CA MET A 26 -6.65 3.56 -4.35
C MET A 26 -7.80 3.82 -5.33
N ALA A 27 -8.68 2.85 -5.53
CA ALA A 27 -9.84 2.98 -6.40
C ALA A 27 -10.79 4.10 -5.96
N ILE A 28 -11.06 4.23 -4.64
CA ILE A 28 -11.87 5.31 -4.07
C ILE A 28 -11.27 6.68 -4.43
N VAL A 29 -9.99 6.89 -4.16
CA VAL A 29 -9.33 8.17 -4.46
C VAL A 29 -9.34 8.47 -5.95
N MET A 30 -9.11 7.47 -6.78
CA MET A 30 -9.13 7.64 -8.24
C MET A 30 -10.53 7.99 -8.75
N ARG A 31 -11.58 7.34 -8.22
CA ARG A 31 -12.96 7.49 -8.72
C ARG A 31 -13.69 8.71 -8.18
N LEU A 32 -13.43 9.10 -6.94
CA LEU A 32 -14.10 10.25 -6.32
C LEU A 32 -13.87 11.53 -7.13
N PRO A 33 -14.89 12.41 -7.27
CA PRO A 33 -14.75 13.69 -7.95
C PRO A 33 -13.87 14.66 -7.15
N TYR A 34 -13.32 15.67 -7.82
CA TYR A 34 -12.48 16.70 -7.21
C TYR A 34 -13.11 17.37 -5.98
N ARG A 35 -14.45 17.62 -6.04
CA ARG A 35 -15.18 18.20 -4.89
C ARG A 35 -15.15 17.34 -3.61
N LEU A 36 -14.75 16.08 -3.71
CA LEU A 36 -14.58 15.18 -2.58
C LEU A 36 -13.11 14.82 -2.35
N GLY A 37 -12.18 15.51 -2.98
CA GLY A 37 -10.74 15.30 -2.84
C GLY A 37 -10.16 14.19 -3.71
N GLY A 38 -10.95 13.55 -4.58
CA GLY A 38 -10.51 12.51 -5.51
C GLY A 38 -10.10 13.07 -6.87
N TYR A 39 -9.88 12.17 -7.85
CA TYR A 39 -9.30 12.53 -9.15
C TYR A 39 -10.23 12.32 -10.35
N ASN A 40 -11.45 11.82 -10.14
CA ASN A 40 -12.45 11.61 -11.18
C ASN A 40 -11.94 10.78 -12.38
N ARG A 41 -11.24 9.66 -12.10
CA ARG A 41 -10.59 8.77 -13.09
C ARG A 41 -11.44 7.54 -13.48
N GLY A 42 -12.75 7.62 -13.39
CA GLY A 42 -13.62 6.56 -13.89
C GLY A 42 -13.94 6.68 -15.39
N PRO A 43 -14.60 5.65 -15.97
CA PRO A 43 -14.94 4.37 -15.34
C PRO A 43 -13.70 3.51 -15.04
N LEU A 44 -13.77 2.75 -13.94
CA LEU A 44 -12.75 1.81 -13.53
C LEU A 44 -13.38 0.50 -13.06
N HIS A 45 -12.66 -0.59 -13.26
CA HIS A 45 -13.03 -1.94 -12.83
C HIS A 45 -11.90 -2.52 -11.99
N MET A 46 -12.25 -3.18 -10.90
CA MET A 46 -11.27 -3.89 -10.07
C MET A 46 -11.26 -5.36 -10.44
N ASP A 47 -10.10 -5.99 -10.24
CA ASP A 47 -9.91 -7.41 -10.51
C ASP A 47 -10.31 -7.80 -11.95
N TYR A 48 -10.04 -6.91 -12.91
CA TYR A 48 -10.45 -7.04 -14.29
C TYR A 48 -9.58 -8.03 -15.05
N LEU A 49 -10.20 -8.88 -15.86
CA LEU A 49 -9.50 -9.88 -16.66
C LEU A 49 -9.36 -9.39 -18.11
N VAL A 50 -8.11 -9.34 -18.56
CA VAL A 50 -7.77 -9.07 -19.97
C VAL A 50 -7.38 -10.41 -20.62
N ASP A 51 -7.92 -10.70 -21.79
CA ASP A 51 -7.57 -11.89 -22.54
C ASP A 51 -6.24 -11.69 -23.27
N GLY A 52 -5.23 -12.42 -22.81
CA GLY A 52 -3.87 -12.37 -23.33
C GLY A 52 -3.53 -13.59 -24.18
N THR A 53 -2.45 -13.53 -24.93
CA THR A 53 -1.96 -14.61 -25.82
C THR A 53 -1.62 -15.89 -25.03
N ASN A 54 -1.26 -15.77 -23.75
CA ASN A 54 -0.91 -16.88 -22.88
C ASN A 54 -1.94 -17.10 -21.74
N GLY A 55 -3.20 -16.72 -21.97
CA GLY A 55 -4.27 -16.81 -20.99
C GLY A 55 -4.66 -15.48 -20.37
N LEU A 56 -5.63 -15.51 -19.47
CA LEU A 56 -6.17 -14.33 -18.82
C LEU A 56 -5.12 -13.62 -17.96
N ARG A 57 -5.04 -12.31 -18.10
CA ARG A 57 -4.24 -11.43 -17.25
C ARG A 57 -5.15 -10.59 -16.39
N ARG A 58 -4.84 -10.54 -15.12
CA ARG A 58 -5.63 -9.84 -14.12
C ARG A 58 -5.01 -8.47 -13.83
N CYS A 59 -5.86 -7.45 -13.86
CA CYS A 59 -5.54 -6.06 -13.53
C CYS A 59 -6.10 -5.72 -12.16
N ASP A 60 -5.34 -5.07 -11.29
CA ASP A 60 -5.85 -4.66 -9.96
C ASP A 60 -6.92 -3.59 -10.12
N VAL A 61 -6.61 -2.53 -10.86
CA VAL A 61 -7.56 -1.46 -11.21
C VAL A 61 -7.44 -1.13 -12.69
N TYR A 62 -8.37 -1.60 -13.47
CA TYR A 62 -8.42 -1.32 -14.90
C TYR A 62 -9.24 -0.07 -15.20
N LEU A 63 -8.65 0.85 -15.94
CA LEU A 63 -9.30 2.07 -16.43
C LEU A 63 -9.62 1.91 -17.91
N GLU A 64 -10.89 2.04 -18.27
CA GLU A 64 -11.34 1.92 -19.66
C GLU A 64 -10.74 3.02 -20.54
N ILE A 65 -10.72 4.25 -20.03
CA ILE A 65 -10.14 5.39 -20.75
C ILE A 65 -8.63 5.26 -20.76
N GLY A 66 -8.05 5.08 -21.93
CA GLY A 66 -6.62 4.89 -22.15
C GLY A 66 -6.16 3.45 -21.97
N LYS A 67 -7.04 2.51 -21.60
CA LYS A 67 -6.72 1.10 -21.34
C LYS A 67 -5.52 1.00 -20.40
N VAL A 68 -5.68 1.41 -19.16
CA VAL A 68 -4.60 1.44 -18.18
C VAL A 68 -4.89 0.47 -17.05
N ASP A 69 -3.93 -0.40 -16.77
CA ASP A 69 -3.88 -1.16 -15.53
C ASP A 69 -3.09 -0.38 -14.49
N VAL A 70 -3.70 -0.12 -13.35
CA VAL A 70 -3.04 0.52 -12.21
C VAL A 70 -2.85 -0.53 -11.12
N GLU A 71 -1.63 -0.95 -10.93
CA GLU A 71 -1.25 -1.98 -9.97
C GLU A 71 -0.77 -1.37 -8.65
N TYR A 72 -1.21 -1.97 -7.55
CA TYR A 72 -0.70 -1.64 -6.23
C TYR A 72 0.50 -2.54 -5.89
N GLY A 73 1.71 -1.99 -5.99
CA GLY A 73 2.94 -2.67 -5.65
C GLY A 73 3.33 -2.45 -4.19
N SER A 74 3.28 -3.49 -3.35
CA SER A 74 4.04 -3.49 -2.11
C SER A 74 5.51 -3.57 -2.46
N THR A 75 6.25 -2.47 -2.18
CA THR A 75 7.73 -2.34 -2.29
C THR A 75 8.49 -3.53 -2.88
N LEU A 76 8.97 -3.39 -4.09
CA LEU A 76 9.85 -4.30 -4.85
C LEU A 76 11.16 -4.70 -4.13
N HIS A 77 11.33 -4.39 -2.84
CA HIS A 77 12.61 -4.50 -2.14
C HIS A 77 13.04 -5.92 -1.77
N HIS A 78 12.21 -6.95 -1.98
CA HIS A 78 12.56 -8.34 -1.69
C HIS A 78 12.13 -9.35 -2.75
N ALA A 79 11.80 -8.88 -3.96
CA ALA A 79 11.47 -9.80 -5.04
C ALA A 79 12.72 -10.58 -5.49
N SER A 80 12.61 -11.91 -5.55
CA SER A 80 13.64 -12.73 -6.16
C SER A 80 13.80 -12.36 -7.65
N ALA A 81 14.97 -12.62 -8.25
CA ALA A 81 15.18 -12.40 -9.67
C ALA A 81 14.11 -13.06 -10.55
N LYS A 82 13.61 -14.22 -10.12
CA LYS A 82 12.51 -14.94 -10.78
C LYS A 82 11.18 -14.16 -10.72
N ALA A 83 10.85 -13.56 -9.57
CA ALA A 83 9.65 -12.75 -9.42
C ALA A 83 9.71 -11.47 -10.29
N MET A 84 10.87 -10.82 -10.34
CA MET A 84 11.08 -9.65 -11.22
C MET A 84 10.95 -10.00 -12.70
N GLN A 85 11.42 -11.17 -13.10
CA GLN A 85 11.31 -11.64 -14.48
C GLN A 85 9.84 -11.94 -14.84
N GLU A 86 9.08 -12.56 -13.95
CA GLU A 86 7.66 -12.83 -14.15
C GLU A 86 6.84 -11.55 -14.23
N ASP A 87 7.11 -10.56 -13.36
CA ASP A 87 6.49 -9.24 -13.39
C ASP A 87 6.78 -8.51 -14.71
N SER A 88 8.03 -8.52 -15.16
CA SER A 88 8.41 -7.93 -16.44
C SER A 88 7.70 -8.62 -17.61
N ARG A 89 7.62 -9.95 -17.59
CA ARG A 89 6.90 -10.71 -18.61
C ARG A 89 5.41 -10.34 -18.65
N ARG A 90 4.77 -10.24 -17.46
CA ARG A 90 3.36 -9.85 -17.33
C ARG A 90 3.12 -8.44 -17.88
N THR A 91 3.96 -7.50 -17.52
CA THR A 91 3.88 -6.12 -18.02
C THR A 91 3.99 -6.06 -19.55
N ASN A 92 4.99 -6.75 -20.12
CA ASN A 92 5.19 -6.80 -21.57
C ASN A 92 4.00 -7.43 -22.30
N GLU A 93 3.37 -8.45 -21.73
CA GLU A 93 2.18 -9.08 -22.30
C GLU A 93 0.96 -8.11 -22.30
N LEU A 94 0.75 -7.36 -21.22
CA LEU A 94 -0.31 -6.34 -21.16
C LEU A 94 -0.06 -5.21 -22.15
N GLU A 95 1.18 -4.73 -22.25
CA GLU A 95 1.57 -3.69 -23.20
C GLU A 95 1.39 -4.14 -24.66
N ALA A 96 1.69 -5.40 -24.96
CA ALA A 96 1.43 -5.98 -26.29
C ALA A 96 -0.06 -6.02 -26.66
N LEU A 97 -0.95 -6.05 -25.66
CA LEU A 97 -2.41 -5.94 -25.80
C LEU A 97 -2.90 -4.49 -25.85
N GLY A 98 -1.99 -3.53 -25.81
CA GLY A 98 -2.30 -2.10 -25.77
C GLY A 98 -2.80 -1.61 -24.41
N VAL A 99 -2.51 -2.34 -23.34
CA VAL A 99 -2.79 -1.93 -21.96
C VAL A 99 -1.53 -1.37 -21.35
N SER A 100 -1.55 -0.10 -20.97
CA SER A 100 -0.43 0.54 -20.25
C SER A 100 -0.47 0.15 -18.79
N VAL A 101 0.68 -0.19 -18.19
CA VAL A 101 0.77 -0.54 -16.77
C VAL A 101 1.35 0.62 -15.97
N VAL A 102 0.70 0.99 -14.88
CA VAL A 102 1.13 2.04 -13.95
C VAL A 102 1.20 1.45 -12.54
N ASN A 103 2.39 1.30 -12.02
CA ASN A 103 2.60 0.85 -10.64
C ASN A 103 2.49 2.03 -9.67
N ILE A 104 1.72 1.85 -8.59
CA ILE A 104 1.61 2.76 -7.46
C ILE A 104 2.13 2.05 -6.21
N THR A 105 3.19 2.58 -5.65
CA THR A 105 3.81 2.04 -4.44
C THR A 105 3.01 2.41 -3.18
N SER A 106 3.24 1.67 -2.09
CA SER A 106 2.67 1.99 -0.78
C SER A 106 3.02 3.42 -0.32
N LYS A 107 4.24 3.88 -0.63
CA LYS A 107 4.67 5.25 -0.33
C LYS A 107 3.88 6.29 -1.13
N GLU A 108 3.70 6.06 -2.42
CA GLU A 108 2.91 6.96 -3.29
C GLU A 108 1.45 6.99 -2.84
N LEU A 109 0.86 5.84 -2.54
CA LEU A 109 -0.54 5.78 -2.11
C LEU A 109 -0.79 6.51 -0.77
N ARG A 110 0.15 6.44 0.18
CA ARG A 110 0.00 7.05 1.51
C ARG A 110 0.32 8.54 1.55
N ASP A 111 1.06 9.07 0.58
CA ASP A 111 1.40 10.48 0.49
C ASP A 111 0.54 11.17 -0.60
N PRO A 112 -0.37 12.10 -0.22
CA PRO A 112 -1.25 12.76 -1.17
C PRO A 112 -0.51 13.56 -2.25
N LYS A 113 0.72 14.02 -1.98
CA LYS A 113 1.53 14.75 -2.96
C LYS A 113 2.16 13.80 -3.97
N LEU A 114 2.71 12.67 -3.52
CA LEU A 114 3.26 11.65 -4.39
C LEU A 114 2.16 10.99 -5.23
N PHE A 115 1.00 10.73 -4.63
CA PHE A 115 -0.16 10.22 -5.36
C PHE A 115 -0.63 11.20 -6.44
N HIS A 116 -0.61 12.49 -6.17
CA HIS A 116 -0.93 13.49 -7.19
C HIS A 116 0.01 13.40 -8.41
N ILE A 117 1.31 13.21 -8.18
CA ILE A 117 2.29 13.01 -9.25
C ILE A 117 1.95 11.75 -10.07
N ALA A 118 1.59 10.65 -9.40
CA ALA A 118 1.14 9.42 -10.06
C ALA A 118 -0.12 9.68 -10.91
N MET A 119 -1.08 10.44 -10.40
CA MET A 119 -2.28 10.81 -11.15
C MET A 119 -1.98 11.73 -12.34
N MET A 120 -0.97 12.57 -12.27
CA MET A 120 -0.50 13.36 -13.42
C MET A 120 0.11 12.48 -14.51
N ARG A 121 0.89 11.43 -14.12
CA ARG A 121 1.38 10.42 -15.09
C ARG A 121 0.22 9.71 -15.77
N LEU A 122 -0.74 9.23 -14.97
CA LEU A 122 -1.93 8.54 -15.44
C LEU A 122 -2.76 9.43 -16.40
N ALA A 123 -2.98 10.69 -16.03
CA ALA A 123 -3.71 11.65 -16.85
C ALA A 123 -3.09 11.85 -18.24
N ARG A 124 -1.76 11.80 -18.31
CA ARG A 124 -1.01 11.91 -19.55
C ARG A 124 -1.21 10.67 -20.43
N ILE A 125 -1.15 9.47 -19.85
CA ILE A 125 -1.43 8.21 -20.57
C ILE A 125 -2.85 8.16 -21.09
N GLN A 126 -3.82 8.60 -20.28
CA GLN A 126 -5.22 8.65 -20.66
C GLN A 126 -5.56 9.74 -21.70
N GLY A 127 -4.63 10.65 -22.01
CA GLY A 127 -4.94 11.85 -22.80
C GLY A 127 -5.99 12.77 -22.15
N ARG A 128 -6.18 12.64 -20.83
CA ARG A 128 -7.21 13.34 -20.07
C ARG A 128 -6.58 14.18 -18.95
N PRO A 129 -6.22 15.43 -19.22
CA PRO A 129 -5.58 16.31 -18.25
C PRO A 129 -6.37 16.49 -16.96
N ILE A 130 -5.67 16.75 -15.88
CA ILE A 130 -6.28 17.11 -14.60
C ILE A 130 -6.59 18.60 -14.61
N HIS A 131 -7.86 18.95 -14.57
CA HIS A 131 -8.34 20.33 -14.47
C HIS A 131 -9.11 20.50 -13.16
N ILE A 132 -8.44 21.00 -12.14
CA ILE A 132 -9.03 21.25 -10.82
C ILE A 132 -9.43 22.73 -10.77
N GLN A 133 -10.73 22.98 -10.74
CA GLN A 133 -11.34 24.31 -10.67
C GLN A 133 -12.00 24.53 -9.28
N ILE A 134 -11.39 24.02 -8.23
CA ILE A 134 -11.91 24.09 -6.86
C ILE A 134 -10.79 24.63 -5.97
N ASP A 135 -11.01 25.81 -5.39
CA ASP A 135 -10.00 26.54 -4.63
C ASP A 135 -9.52 25.77 -3.39
N ASP A 136 -10.39 24.98 -2.76
CA ASP A 136 -10.12 24.22 -1.55
C ASP A 136 -9.78 22.73 -1.82
N PHE A 137 -9.40 22.36 -3.04
CA PHE A 137 -9.09 20.98 -3.40
C PHE A 137 -8.03 20.34 -2.47
N GLU A 138 -6.97 21.06 -2.16
CA GLU A 138 -5.91 20.56 -1.29
C GLU A 138 -6.41 20.21 0.13
N ALA A 139 -7.29 21.03 0.69
CA ALA A 139 -7.92 20.78 1.98
C ALA A 139 -8.84 19.54 1.93
N ARG A 140 -9.64 19.40 0.87
CA ARG A 140 -10.51 18.23 0.64
C ARG A 140 -9.70 16.98 0.45
N ARG A 141 -8.63 17.04 -0.34
CA ARG A 141 -7.72 15.92 -0.55
C ARG A 141 -7.09 15.48 0.77
N THR A 142 -6.59 16.42 1.57
CA THR A 142 -6.02 16.12 2.88
C THR A 142 -7.04 15.46 3.81
N SER A 143 -8.29 15.96 3.82
CA SER A 143 -9.38 15.35 4.60
C SER A 143 -9.67 13.93 4.16
N LEU A 144 -9.71 13.67 2.85
CA LEU A 144 -9.90 12.32 2.29
C LEU A 144 -8.76 11.38 2.71
N TRP A 145 -7.50 11.83 2.61
CA TRP A 145 -6.35 11.03 3.04
C TRP A 145 -6.37 10.69 4.52
N ASN A 146 -6.68 11.67 5.38
CA ASN A 146 -6.80 11.43 6.82
C ASN A 146 -7.91 10.42 7.17
N ALA A 147 -8.98 10.40 6.39
CA ALA A 147 -10.06 9.42 6.57
C ALA A 147 -9.66 8.00 6.09
N LEU A 148 -8.93 7.90 4.98
CA LEU A 148 -8.53 6.60 4.41
C LEU A 148 -7.26 6.02 5.07
N PHE A 149 -6.36 6.88 5.54
CA PHE A 149 -5.08 6.52 6.15
C PHE A 149 -4.92 7.20 7.52
N PRO A 150 -5.76 6.85 8.51
CA PRO A 150 -5.66 7.45 9.84
C PRO A 150 -4.28 7.14 10.44
N LYS A 151 -3.67 8.15 11.04
CA LYS A 151 -2.46 7.93 11.84
C LYS A 151 -2.83 7.08 13.05
N PRO A 152 -2.01 6.10 13.44
CA PRO A 152 -2.25 5.37 14.68
C PRO A 152 -2.35 6.37 15.83
N ALA A 153 -3.36 6.19 16.67
CA ALA A 153 -3.49 6.99 17.89
C ALA A 153 -2.20 6.79 18.71
N THR A 154 -1.48 7.88 18.96
CA THR A 154 -0.39 7.88 19.93
C THR A 154 -1.02 7.62 21.29
N THR A 155 -0.99 6.37 21.73
CA THR A 155 -1.23 6.03 23.12
C THR A 155 -0.15 6.76 23.91
N LYS A 156 -0.51 7.83 24.61
CA LYS A 156 0.34 8.36 25.66
C LYS A 156 0.47 7.24 26.67
N ALA A 157 1.63 6.60 26.69
CA ALA A 157 2.01 5.79 27.84
C ALA A 157 2.00 6.76 29.02
N THR A 158 1.06 6.60 29.90
CA THR A 158 1.11 7.11 31.26
C THR A 158 2.25 6.34 31.91
N ASP A 159 3.41 6.96 31.99
CA ASP A 159 4.46 6.55 32.91
C ASP A 159 3.96 6.79 34.34
N GLU A 160 3.16 5.86 34.85
CA GLU A 160 3.01 5.68 36.27
C GLU A 160 4.11 4.70 36.68
N ASN A 161 5.18 5.28 37.16
CA ASN A 161 6.28 4.60 37.83
C ASN A 161 5.78 4.12 39.20
N PRO A 162 5.66 2.81 39.47
CA PRO A 162 5.47 2.36 40.84
C PRO A 162 6.83 2.46 41.54
N THR A 163 6.87 3.33 42.54
CA THR A 163 7.93 3.37 43.54
C THR A 163 8.12 2.01 44.17
N ASP A 164 9.17 1.32 43.79
CA ASP A 164 9.65 0.14 44.53
C ASP A 164 10.36 0.60 45.78
N GLU A 165 9.69 0.42 46.91
CA GLU A 165 10.34 0.34 48.22
C GLU A 165 11.07 -1.01 48.32
N ASN A 166 12.40 -0.93 48.48
CA ASN A 166 13.32 -2.01 48.75
C ASN A 166 13.34 -2.29 50.26
N PRO A 167 13.21 -3.52 50.71
CA PRO A 167 13.81 -3.94 51.98
C PRO A 167 15.07 -4.75 51.73
N THR A 168 16.12 -4.22 52.31
CA THR A 168 17.40 -4.89 52.69
C THR A 168 17.15 -6.26 53.35
N ASP A 169 17.96 -7.27 53.01
CA ASP A 169 18.90 -7.91 53.87
C ASP A 169 19.41 -9.26 53.34
N GLU A 170 20.70 -9.41 53.58
CA GLU A 170 21.49 -10.61 53.92
C GLU A 170 22.01 -11.55 52.81
N LYS A 171 23.35 -11.44 52.76
CA LYS A 171 24.32 -12.45 52.31
C LYS A 171 24.43 -13.57 53.36
N PRO A 172 24.79 -14.83 53.03
CA PRO A 172 26.20 -15.18 53.13
C PRO A 172 26.78 -16.11 52.03
N SER A 173 28.07 -15.90 51.90
CA SER A 173 29.20 -16.67 51.39
C SER A 173 29.10 -18.19 51.41
N ASN A 174 29.64 -18.86 50.39
CA ASN A 174 30.79 -19.81 50.43
C ASN A 174 30.94 -20.46 49.04
N GLU A 175 32.08 -20.32 48.49
CA GLU A 175 33.28 -21.18 48.43
C GLU A 175 33.25 -22.34 47.45
N SER A 176 34.24 -22.26 46.63
CA SER A 176 35.23 -23.23 46.18
C SER A 176 34.98 -24.09 44.96
N ALA A 177 35.97 -23.93 44.08
CA ALA A 177 36.84 -24.92 43.44
C ALA A 177 36.19 -25.77 42.35
N ASP A 178 36.78 -26.06 41.29
CA ASP A 178 38.13 -26.32 40.86
C ASP A 178 38.07 -26.89 39.43
N ALA A 179 39.03 -26.53 38.66
CA ALA A 179 39.93 -27.27 37.78
C ALA A 179 39.37 -28.09 36.59
N SER A 180 40.03 -27.83 35.57
CA SER A 180 40.83 -28.64 34.62
C SER A 180 40.19 -29.02 33.32
N GLU A 181 40.78 -28.48 32.24
CA GLU A 181 41.73 -29.17 31.34
C GLU A 181 41.05 -30.24 30.48
N THR A 182 41.23 -30.29 29.24
CA THR A 182 42.25 -30.41 28.22
C THR A 182 41.54 -30.73 26.93
N GLU A 183 41.87 -30.13 25.82
CA GLU A 183 42.83 -30.42 24.80
C GLU A 183 42.40 -31.42 23.70
N GLU A 184 42.78 -31.02 22.50
CA GLU A 184 43.14 -31.74 21.27
C GLU A 184 42.00 -32.15 20.34
N ALA A 185 41.96 -31.58 19.18
CA ALA A 185 42.85 -31.61 18.00
C ALA A 185 42.55 -32.78 17.04
N ARG A 186 42.66 -32.41 15.76
CA ARG A 186 42.92 -33.24 14.56
C ARG A 186 41.71 -33.98 14.00
N ASP A 187 41.57 -34.11 12.77
CA ASP A 187 42.36 -33.87 11.55
C ASP A 187 41.61 -34.50 10.39
N GLU A 188 41.80 -33.91 9.24
CA GLU A 188 41.93 -34.53 7.90
C GLU A 188 40.75 -35.25 7.18
N LYS A 189 40.53 -34.72 6.00
CA LYS A 189 40.43 -35.36 4.68
C LYS A 189 39.30 -36.35 4.38
N ARG A 190 38.43 -35.97 3.51
CA ARG A 190 38.45 -36.39 2.07
C ARG A 190 37.34 -35.76 1.30
#